data_d7f366eea88a8faa487f3ba9b6a6f92b
#
_entry.id   d7f366eea88a8faa487f3ba9b6a6f92b
#
_cell.length_a   1.000
_cell.length_b   1.000
_cell.length_c   1.000
_cell.angle_alpha   90.00
_cell.angle_beta   90.00
_cell.angle_gamma   90.00
#
_symmetry.space_group_name_H-M   'P 1'
#
loop_
_entity.id
_entity.type
_entity.pdbx_description
1 polymer ?
#
loop_
_entity_poly.entity_id
_entity_poly.type
_entity_poly.pdbx_seq_one_letter_code
_entity_poly.pdbx_strand_id
1 'polypeptide(L)'
;NNTMPIMDPGFVEYCDEKASALEKNKDDPWRLGYTTDNELPMNEDMLGNYLTVDYTNPANYYSYAAAWTWLINMTGKESPSGEDIDDELQELYRGFVWDRYFNVVTTAIRKYDPNHMILGARFLTSVKDAEWVARFAAEYLDCMTVNWYGQCEPHAQDLYESSSVVDLPIMVTEFYTKGLEND
;
A
#
# COMPACT_ATOMS: atom_id res chain seq x y z
N ASN A 1 -10.19 16.77 -2.57
CA ASN A 1 -9.55 15.50 -2.29
C ASN A 1 -8.09 15.76 -1.95
N ASN A 2 -7.56 15.07 -0.96
CA ASN A 2 -6.14 15.12 -0.61
C ASN A 2 -5.45 13.86 -1.15
N THR A 3 -4.21 14.01 -1.60
CA THR A 3 -3.35 12.88 -1.95
C THR A 3 -2.68 12.32 -0.71
N MET A 4 -2.17 11.09 -0.79
CA MET A 4 -1.28 10.56 0.23
C MET A 4 0.07 11.29 0.18
N PRO A 5 0.67 11.69 1.32
CA PRO A 5 1.88 12.50 1.36
C PRO A 5 3.16 11.69 1.07
N ILE A 6 3.07 10.57 0.36
CA ILE A 6 4.17 9.63 0.09
C ILE A 6 5.29 10.27 -0.72
N MET A 7 4.94 11.24 -1.57
CA MET A 7 5.89 11.96 -2.43
C MET A 7 6.52 13.19 -1.74
N ASP A 8 6.00 13.58 -0.58
CA ASP A 8 6.59 14.66 0.21
C ASP A 8 8.00 14.27 0.69
N PRO A 9 9.01 15.13 0.54
CA PRO A 9 10.35 14.86 1.07
C PRO A 9 10.38 14.57 2.57
N GLY A 10 9.49 15.18 3.35
CA GLY A 10 9.34 14.93 4.79
C GLY A 10 8.78 13.56 5.14
N PHE A 11 8.23 12.80 4.18
CA PHE A 11 7.66 11.48 4.46
C PHE A 11 8.71 10.48 4.97
N VAL A 12 9.92 10.51 4.42
CA VAL A 12 11.02 9.63 4.84
C VAL A 12 11.42 9.93 6.29
N GLU A 13 11.58 11.22 6.63
CA GLU A 13 11.94 11.64 7.98
C GLU A 13 10.83 11.31 8.98
N TYR A 14 9.57 11.52 8.60
CA TYR A 14 8.42 11.13 9.41
C TYR A 14 8.40 9.63 9.70
N CYS A 15 8.60 8.78 8.69
CA CYS A 15 8.63 7.33 8.87
C CYS A 15 9.80 6.90 9.77
N ASP A 16 10.97 7.49 9.59
CA ASP A 16 12.15 7.22 10.43
C ASP A 16 11.89 7.59 11.89
N GLU A 17 11.34 8.79 12.14
CA GLU A 17 10.95 9.23 13.49
C GLU A 17 9.97 8.25 14.14
N LYS A 18 8.90 7.86 13.43
CA LYS A 18 7.89 6.94 13.96
C LYS A 18 8.44 5.55 14.20
N ALA A 19 9.23 5.02 13.29
CA ALA A 19 9.84 3.71 13.42
C ALA A 19 10.88 3.64 14.57
N SER A 20 11.52 4.74 14.93
CA SER A 20 12.49 4.77 16.03
C SER A 20 11.93 4.26 17.36
N ALA A 21 10.61 4.42 17.58
CA ALA A 21 9.95 3.92 18.77
C ALA A 21 9.89 2.38 18.84
N LEU A 22 10.16 1.68 17.74
CA LEU A 22 10.13 0.21 17.66
C LEU A 22 11.38 -0.42 18.29
N GLU A 23 12.50 0.28 18.34
CA GLU A 23 13.79 -0.24 18.83
C GLU A 23 13.70 -0.87 20.22
N LYS A 24 12.89 -0.31 21.09
CA LYS A 24 12.66 -0.83 22.46
C LYS A 24 12.03 -2.23 22.50
N ASN A 25 11.43 -2.67 21.38
CA ASN A 25 10.70 -3.93 21.28
C ASN A 25 11.42 -4.97 20.42
N LYS A 26 12.57 -4.65 19.82
CA LYS A 26 13.26 -5.50 18.83
C LYS A 26 13.68 -6.89 19.33
N ASP A 27 13.77 -7.06 20.65
CA ASP A 27 14.15 -8.32 21.29
C ASP A 27 12.97 -8.96 22.05
N ASP A 28 11.73 -8.52 21.83
CA ASP A 28 10.53 -9.05 22.48
C ASP A 28 10.11 -10.38 21.82
N PRO A 29 10.29 -11.56 22.48
CA PRO A 29 10.01 -12.85 21.87
C PRO A 29 8.52 -13.14 21.67
N TRP A 30 7.63 -12.29 22.18
CA TRP A 30 6.18 -12.43 22.04
C TRP A 30 5.59 -11.56 20.93
N ARG A 31 6.40 -10.74 20.30
CA ARG A 31 5.98 -9.93 19.17
C ARG A 31 6.13 -10.70 17.87
N LEU A 32 5.05 -10.80 17.12
CA LEU A 32 5.07 -11.43 15.78
C LEU A 32 5.66 -10.48 14.72
N GLY A 33 5.19 -9.23 14.72
CA GLY A 33 5.58 -8.25 13.70
C GLY A 33 4.81 -6.94 13.81
N TYR A 34 4.86 -6.18 12.73
CA TYR A 34 4.23 -4.86 12.60
C TYR A 34 3.37 -4.79 11.35
N THR A 35 2.18 -4.22 11.49
CA THR A 35 1.42 -3.75 10.33
C THR A 35 1.83 -2.32 10.01
N THR A 36 1.92 -1.99 8.72
CA THR A 36 2.36 -0.67 8.28
C THR A 36 1.22 0.35 8.27
N ASP A 37 0.01 -0.12 7.99
CA ASP A 37 -1.20 0.70 7.92
C ASP A 37 -2.46 -0.18 7.99
N ASN A 38 -3.62 0.41 7.73
CA ASN A 38 -4.89 -0.29 7.66
C ASN A 38 -5.73 0.20 6.48
N GLU A 39 -6.11 -0.73 5.60
CA GLU A 39 -7.08 -0.51 4.52
C GLU A 39 -6.76 0.73 3.67
N LEU A 40 -5.50 0.89 3.30
CA LEU A 40 -5.07 2.00 2.45
C LEU A 40 -5.90 2.04 1.15
N PRO A 41 -6.40 3.21 0.74
CA PRO A 41 -7.24 3.32 -0.44
C PRO A 41 -6.42 3.05 -1.70
N MET A 42 -6.79 2.00 -2.40
CA MET A 42 -6.20 1.61 -3.68
C MET A 42 -7.10 2.10 -4.82
N ASN A 43 -6.90 3.34 -5.23
CA ASN A 43 -7.72 3.98 -6.24
C ASN A 43 -7.28 3.55 -7.65
N GLU A 44 -8.20 3.01 -8.44
CA GLU A 44 -7.94 2.61 -9.83
C GLU A 44 -7.48 3.78 -10.71
N ASP A 45 -8.05 4.96 -10.50
CA ASP A 45 -7.71 6.19 -11.24
C ASP A 45 -6.67 7.06 -10.51
N MET A 46 -5.69 6.46 -9.86
CA MET A 46 -4.75 7.21 -9.00
C MET A 46 -3.98 8.29 -9.75
N LEU A 47 -3.48 8.00 -10.96
CA LEU A 47 -2.75 8.96 -11.78
C LEU A 47 -3.63 10.15 -12.15
N GLY A 48 -4.80 9.88 -12.74
CA GLY A 48 -5.76 10.92 -13.13
C GLY A 48 -6.19 11.78 -11.95
N ASN A 49 -6.45 11.15 -10.81
CA ASN A 49 -6.83 11.86 -9.59
C ASN A 49 -5.70 12.77 -9.07
N TYR A 50 -4.45 12.31 -9.09
CA TYR A 50 -3.31 13.12 -8.63
C TYR A 50 -3.01 14.32 -9.55
N LEU A 51 -3.30 14.18 -10.84
CA LEU A 51 -3.16 15.27 -11.80
C LEU A 51 -4.27 16.32 -11.75
N THR A 52 -5.40 16.01 -11.09
CA THR A 52 -6.57 16.91 -10.99
C THR A 52 -6.75 17.53 -9.60
N VAL A 53 -5.85 17.24 -8.65
CA VAL A 53 -5.94 17.86 -7.32
C VAL A 53 -5.58 19.34 -7.33
N ASP A 54 -6.07 20.07 -6.36
CA ASP A 54 -5.61 21.45 -6.12
C ASP A 54 -4.16 21.45 -5.64
N TYR A 55 -3.23 21.66 -6.56
CA TYR A 55 -1.79 21.70 -6.27
C TYR A 55 -1.35 22.98 -5.52
N THR A 56 -2.23 23.98 -5.39
CA THR A 56 -1.96 25.16 -4.55
C THR A 56 -2.10 24.83 -3.06
N ASN A 57 -2.78 23.73 -2.75
CA ASN A 57 -2.76 23.15 -1.41
C ASN A 57 -1.40 22.46 -1.18
N PRO A 58 -0.61 22.91 -0.18
CA PRO A 58 0.72 22.32 0.08
C PRO A 58 0.70 20.80 0.30
N ALA A 59 -0.39 20.24 0.83
CA ALA A 59 -0.55 18.81 1.06
C ALA A 59 -0.59 17.99 -0.25
N ASN A 60 -0.93 18.61 -1.38
CA ASN A 60 -1.05 17.92 -2.67
C ASN A 60 0.14 18.18 -3.61
N TYR A 61 0.92 19.23 -3.34
CA TYR A 61 1.92 19.74 -4.29
C TYR A 61 2.90 18.66 -4.76
N TYR A 62 3.52 17.94 -3.83
CA TYR A 62 4.52 16.94 -4.19
C TYR A 62 3.95 15.74 -4.93
N SER A 63 2.74 15.32 -4.57
CA SER A 63 2.05 14.23 -5.26
C SER A 63 1.65 14.63 -6.68
N TYR A 64 1.15 15.85 -6.86
CA TYR A 64 0.85 16.41 -8.19
C TYR A 64 2.12 16.53 -9.04
N ALA A 65 3.19 17.12 -8.51
CA ALA A 65 4.45 17.28 -9.23
C ALA A 65 5.08 15.94 -9.62
N ALA A 66 5.02 14.95 -8.73
CA ALA A 66 5.50 13.61 -9.01
C ALA A 66 4.68 12.92 -10.12
N ALA A 67 3.35 13.04 -10.09
CA ALA A 67 2.47 12.48 -11.12
C ALA A 67 2.76 13.07 -12.51
N TRP A 68 2.91 14.38 -12.60
CA TRP A 68 3.27 15.06 -13.85
C TRP A 68 4.65 14.63 -14.35
N THR A 69 5.65 14.63 -13.48
CA THR A 69 7.02 14.22 -13.86
C THR A 69 7.03 12.76 -14.34
N TRP A 70 6.32 11.90 -13.64
CA TRP A 70 6.20 10.50 -14.01
C TRP A 70 5.54 10.33 -15.39
N LEU A 71 4.40 11.02 -15.64
CA LEU A 71 3.67 10.94 -16.91
C LEU A 71 4.51 11.46 -18.09
N ILE A 72 5.24 12.57 -17.91
CA ILE A 72 6.17 13.09 -18.91
C ILE A 72 7.23 12.04 -19.27
N ASN A 73 7.81 11.39 -18.28
CA ASN A 73 8.84 10.37 -18.47
C ASN A 73 8.29 9.12 -19.19
N MET A 74 7.09 8.69 -18.85
CA MET A 74 6.48 7.50 -19.42
C MET A 74 6.03 7.73 -20.87
N THR A 75 5.46 8.88 -21.16
CA THR A 75 4.96 9.19 -22.52
C THR A 75 6.03 9.74 -23.46
N GLY A 76 7.13 10.29 -22.92
CA GLY A 76 8.14 11.03 -23.70
C GLY A 76 7.63 12.36 -24.28
N LYS A 77 6.45 12.83 -23.87
CA LYS A 77 5.84 14.09 -24.33
C LYS A 77 6.22 15.22 -23.39
N GLU A 78 6.57 16.37 -23.92
CA GLU A 78 6.83 17.57 -23.11
C GLU A 78 5.58 18.11 -22.39
N SER A 79 4.40 17.86 -22.96
CA SER A 79 3.11 18.33 -22.43
C SER A 79 2.05 17.25 -22.64
N PRO A 80 2.08 16.17 -21.86
CA PRO A 80 1.03 15.16 -21.92
C PRO A 80 -0.31 15.71 -21.44
N SER A 81 -1.40 15.06 -21.82
CA SER A 81 -2.77 15.40 -21.43
C SER A 81 -3.48 14.22 -20.77
N GLY A 82 -4.68 14.41 -20.26
CA GLY A 82 -5.50 13.32 -19.74
C GLY A 82 -5.87 12.26 -20.79
N GLU A 83 -5.84 12.61 -22.08
CA GLU A 83 -6.08 11.68 -23.20
C GLU A 83 -4.92 10.70 -23.41
N ASP A 84 -3.77 10.98 -22.85
CA ASP A 84 -2.59 10.12 -22.92
C ASP A 84 -2.56 9.06 -21.80
N ILE A 85 -3.53 9.08 -20.91
CA ILE A 85 -3.62 8.17 -19.77
C ILE A 85 -4.57 7.04 -20.13
N ASP A 86 -4.02 5.84 -20.25
CA ASP A 86 -4.76 4.59 -20.39
C ASP A 86 -4.70 3.75 -19.10
N ASP A 87 -5.37 2.61 -19.11
CA ASP A 87 -5.44 1.70 -17.97
C ASP A 87 -4.05 1.16 -17.57
N GLU A 88 -3.16 0.95 -18.55
CA GLU A 88 -1.79 0.47 -18.31
C GLU A 88 -0.98 1.52 -17.56
N LEU A 89 -1.05 2.79 -17.95
CA LEU A 89 -0.39 3.88 -17.24
C LEU A 89 -0.97 4.11 -15.84
N GLN A 90 -2.28 3.94 -15.66
CA GLN A 90 -2.90 3.97 -14.33
C GLN A 90 -2.33 2.87 -13.42
N GLU A 91 -2.23 1.65 -13.93
CA GLU A 91 -1.70 0.52 -13.18
C GLU A 91 -0.22 0.70 -12.83
N LEU A 92 0.60 1.10 -13.79
CA LEU A 92 2.03 1.37 -13.58
C LEU A 92 2.27 2.49 -12.57
N TYR A 93 1.44 3.54 -12.60
CA TYR A 93 1.55 4.64 -11.63
C TYR A 93 1.16 4.20 -10.21
N ARG A 94 0.10 3.40 -10.07
CA ARG A 94 -0.23 2.78 -8.78
C ARG A 94 0.94 1.98 -8.23
N GLY A 95 1.57 1.16 -9.09
CA GLY A 95 2.77 0.43 -8.73
C GLY A 95 3.89 1.33 -8.25
N PHE A 96 4.18 2.41 -8.97
CA PHE A 96 5.20 3.41 -8.58
C PHE A 96 4.93 4.04 -7.20
N VAL A 97 3.68 4.38 -6.92
CA VAL A 97 3.29 4.97 -5.62
C VAL A 97 3.45 3.97 -4.48
N TRP A 98 3.00 2.72 -4.69
CA TRP A 98 3.06 1.67 -3.67
C TRP A 98 4.46 1.14 -3.42
N ASP A 99 5.26 1.01 -4.47
CA ASP A 99 6.68 0.69 -4.35
C ASP A 99 7.37 1.70 -3.42
N ARG A 100 7.18 2.99 -3.68
CA ARG A 100 7.73 4.03 -2.83
C ARG A 100 7.23 3.96 -1.39
N TYR A 101 5.92 3.72 -1.20
CA TYR A 101 5.35 3.60 0.14
C TYR A 101 6.01 2.47 0.92
N PHE A 102 5.97 1.24 0.38
CA PHE A 102 6.53 0.09 1.06
C PHE A 102 8.03 0.22 1.28
N ASN A 103 8.77 0.67 0.27
CA ASN A 103 10.21 0.89 0.38
C ASN A 103 10.55 1.80 1.57
N VAL A 104 9.92 2.96 1.67
CA VAL A 104 10.20 3.93 2.74
C VAL A 104 9.79 3.38 4.10
N VAL A 105 8.57 2.87 4.23
CA VAL A 105 8.03 2.43 5.52
C VAL A 105 8.78 1.20 6.03
N THR A 106 9.01 0.20 5.18
CA THR A 106 9.67 -1.04 5.60
C THR A 106 11.15 -0.83 5.88
N THR A 107 11.81 0.04 5.12
CA THR A 107 13.21 0.43 5.40
C THR A 107 13.32 1.09 6.77
N ALA A 108 12.40 1.99 7.10
CA ALA A 108 12.38 2.62 8.41
C ALA A 108 12.14 1.62 9.54
N ILE A 109 11.18 0.70 9.38
CA ILE A 109 10.91 -0.36 10.38
C ILE A 109 12.15 -1.25 10.58
N ARG A 110 12.70 -1.80 9.50
CA ARG A 110 13.85 -2.73 9.57
C ARG A 110 15.12 -2.08 10.13
N LYS A 111 15.27 -0.77 10.00
CA LYS A 111 16.38 -0.02 10.60
C LYS A 111 16.40 -0.13 12.13
N TYR A 112 15.24 -0.10 12.76
CA TYR A 112 15.09 -0.10 14.23
C TYR A 112 14.71 -1.46 14.81
N ASP A 113 14.04 -2.28 14.00
CA ASP A 113 13.67 -3.64 14.37
C ASP A 113 13.84 -4.60 13.18
N PRO A 114 15.03 -5.20 13.03
CA PRO A 114 15.30 -6.19 11.99
C PRO A 114 14.79 -7.59 12.34
N ASN A 115 14.32 -7.83 13.57
CA ASN A 115 14.05 -9.18 14.09
C ASN A 115 12.61 -9.63 13.88
N HIS A 116 11.67 -8.69 13.71
CA HIS A 116 10.24 -8.99 13.62
C HIS A 116 9.73 -8.82 12.19
N MET A 117 8.65 -9.56 11.88
CA MET A 117 8.05 -9.56 10.55
C MET A 117 7.38 -8.23 10.22
N ILE A 118 7.36 -7.88 8.95
CA ILE A 118 6.53 -6.83 8.40
C ILE A 118 5.28 -7.49 7.78
N LEU A 119 4.13 -7.21 8.39
CA LEU A 119 2.87 -7.89 8.12
C LEU A 119 1.98 -7.18 7.08
N GLY A 120 2.48 -6.06 6.52
CA GLY A 120 1.77 -5.31 5.49
C GLY A 120 0.70 -4.36 6.00
N ALA A 121 -0.16 -3.90 5.09
CA ALA A 121 -1.09 -2.79 5.30
C ALA A 121 -2.53 -3.24 5.57
N ARG A 122 -2.76 -4.49 5.99
CA ARG A 122 -4.08 -5.06 6.27
C ARG A 122 -5.06 -4.78 5.13
N PHE A 123 -4.78 -5.38 3.98
CA PHE A 123 -5.52 -5.11 2.75
C PHE A 123 -6.99 -5.51 2.83
N LEU A 124 -7.86 -4.74 2.20
CA LEU A 124 -9.23 -5.16 1.96
C LEU A 124 -9.27 -6.35 1.00
N THR A 125 -10.26 -7.22 1.16
CA THR A 125 -10.44 -8.43 0.34
C THR A 125 -10.41 -8.14 -1.16
N SER A 126 -10.99 -7.00 -1.58
CA SER A 126 -11.02 -6.58 -2.99
C SER A 126 -9.66 -6.21 -3.57
N VAL A 127 -8.68 -5.91 -2.72
CA VAL A 127 -7.33 -5.48 -3.14
C VAL A 127 -6.36 -6.65 -3.21
N LYS A 128 -6.59 -7.70 -2.41
CA LYS A 128 -5.73 -8.90 -2.37
C LYS A 128 -5.54 -9.55 -3.74
N ASP A 129 -6.56 -9.44 -4.62
CA ASP A 129 -6.61 -10.09 -5.94
C ASP A 129 -5.88 -9.29 -7.03
N ALA A 130 -5.41 -8.08 -6.71
CA ALA A 130 -4.66 -7.27 -7.66
C ALA A 130 -3.23 -7.81 -7.79
N GLU A 131 -2.88 -8.35 -8.94
CA GLU A 131 -1.57 -8.96 -9.22
C GLU A 131 -0.39 -8.03 -8.91
N TRP A 132 -0.56 -6.74 -9.17
CA TRP A 132 0.47 -5.75 -8.89
C TRP A 132 0.69 -5.52 -7.39
N VAL A 133 -0.37 -5.55 -6.56
CA VAL A 133 -0.23 -5.49 -5.07
C VAL A 133 0.60 -6.66 -4.60
N ALA A 134 0.31 -7.82 -5.15
CA ALA A 134 1.02 -9.04 -4.86
C ALA A 134 2.51 -8.96 -5.15
N ARG A 135 2.88 -8.41 -6.29
CA ARG A 135 4.29 -8.22 -6.67
C ARG A 135 5.04 -7.30 -5.71
N PHE A 136 4.42 -6.16 -5.35
CA PHE A 136 5.03 -5.23 -4.40
C PHE A 136 5.02 -5.77 -2.96
N ALA A 137 3.96 -6.47 -2.56
CA ALA A 137 3.90 -7.10 -1.26
C ALA A 137 5.02 -8.14 -1.08
N ALA A 138 5.27 -8.98 -2.09
CA ALA A 138 6.29 -10.02 -2.03
C ALA A 138 7.71 -9.46 -1.84
N GLU A 139 8.00 -8.26 -2.34
CA GLU A 139 9.32 -7.65 -2.23
C GLU A 139 9.61 -7.09 -0.82
N TYR A 140 8.57 -6.58 -0.15
CA TYR A 140 8.74 -5.81 1.09
C TYR A 140 8.24 -6.49 2.35
N LEU A 141 7.30 -7.44 2.21
CA LEU A 141 6.57 -8.03 3.32
C LEU A 141 7.03 -9.46 3.62
N ASP A 142 6.94 -9.85 4.90
CA ASP A 142 7.18 -11.22 5.33
C ASP A 142 5.87 -12.03 5.43
N CYS A 143 4.73 -11.34 5.48
CA CYS A 143 3.40 -11.93 5.50
C CYS A 143 2.40 -10.92 4.93
N MET A 144 1.46 -11.38 4.12
CA MET A 144 0.36 -10.55 3.63
C MET A 144 -0.81 -10.62 4.61
N THR A 145 -1.25 -9.47 5.12
CA THR A 145 -2.42 -9.39 6.00
C THR A 145 -3.62 -8.87 5.24
N VAL A 146 -4.78 -9.50 5.47
CA VAL A 146 -6.05 -9.14 4.81
C VAL A 146 -7.17 -9.00 5.84
N ASN A 147 -8.08 -8.07 5.59
CA ASN A 147 -9.34 -7.94 6.30
C ASN A 147 -10.42 -8.63 5.48
N TRP A 148 -11.10 -9.60 6.09
CA TRP A 148 -12.04 -10.49 5.42
C TRP A 148 -13.41 -10.41 6.05
N TYR A 149 -14.35 -9.80 5.36
CA TYR A 149 -15.68 -9.53 5.90
C TYR A 149 -16.79 -10.28 5.16
N GLY A 150 -17.91 -10.48 5.85
CA GLY A 150 -19.14 -10.97 5.26
C GLY A 150 -19.26 -12.48 5.09
N GLN A 151 -18.26 -13.25 5.52
CA GLN A 151 -18.25 -14.72 5.43
C GLN A 151 -17.79 -15.30 6.77
N CYS A 152 -18.35 -16.47 7.13
CA CYS A 152 -17.97 -17.17 8.37
C CYS A 152 -16.54 -17.73 8.29
N GLU A 153 -16.11 -18.06 7.08
CA GLU A 153 -14.76 -18.53 6.78
C GLU A 153 -14.35 -18.05 5.38
N PRO A 154 -13.08 -17.78 5.14
CA PRO A 154 -12.58 -17.50 3.79
C PRO A 154 -12.78 -18.73 2.90
N HIS A 155 -13.20 -18.53 1.67
CA HIS A 155 -13.22 -19.64 0.72
C HIS A 155 -11.80 -20.12 0.45
N ALA A 156 -11.59 -21.43 0.55
CA ALA A 156 -10.28 -22.04 0.32
C ALA A 156 -9.70 -21.68 -1.07
N GLN A 157 -10.58 -21.56 -2.07
CA GLN A 157 -10.20 -21.17 -3.43
C GLN A 157 -9.62 -19.74 -3.47
N ASP A 158 -10.26 -18.77 -2.80
CA ASP A 158 -9.81 -17.39 -2.78
C ASP A 158 -8.45 -17.24 -2.06
N LEU A 159 -8.27 -18.01 -0.97
CA LEU A 159 -6.97 -18.05 -0.28
C LEU A 159 -5.88 -18.69 -1.15
N TYR A 160 -6.23 -19.77 -1.87
CA TYR A 160 -5.30 -20.42 -2.77
C TYR A 160 -4.90 -19.48 -3.93
N GLU A 161 -5.86 -18.81 -4.56
CA GLU A 161 -5.59 -17.83 -5.63
C GLU A 161 -4.72 -16.71 -5.12
N SER A 162 -5.04 -16.12 -3.96
CA SER A 162 -4.22 -15.09 -3.35
C SER A 162 -2.79 -15.56 -3.04
N SER A 163 -2.64 -16.78 -2.49
CA SER A 163 -1.32 -17.34 -2.17
C SER A 163 -0.51 -17.71 -3.42
N SER A 164 -1.16 -18.05 -4.52
CA SER A 164 -0.48 -18.38 -5.77
C SER A 164 0.12 -17.17 -6.48
N VAL A 165 -0.42 -15.98 -6.19
CA VAL A 165 0.06 -14.70 -6.76
C VAL A 165 1.19 -14.12 -5.90
N VAL A 166 1.10 -14.29 -4.58
CA VAL A 166 2.10 -13.77 -3.64
C VAL A 166 2.81 -14.91 -2.94
N ASP A 167 3.80 -15.46 -3.25
CA ASP A 167 4.53 -16.52 -2.51
C ASP A 167 4.87 -16.11 -1.05
N LEU A 168 3.84 -15.71 -0.31
CA LEU A 168 3.89 -15.25 1.08
C LEU A 168 2.79 -15.92 1.92
N PRO A 169 3.04 -16.14 3.22
CA PRO A 169 1.99 -16.48 4.16
C PRO A 169 0.87 -15.42 4.16
N ILE A 170 -0.38 -15.85 4.28
CA ILE A 170 -1.53 -14.95 4.40
C ILE A 170 -2.11 -15.05 5.80
N MET A 171 -2.39 -13.91 6.42
CA MET A 171 -3.03 -13.80 7.72
C MET A 171 -4.29 -12.95 7.62
N VAL A 172 -5.42 -13.50 8.05
CA VAL A 172 -6.66 -12.73 8.22
C VAL A 172 -6.58 -11.98 9.54
N THR A 173 -6.58 -10.65 9.48
CA THR A 173 -6.40 -9.77 10.66
C THR A 173 -7.69 -9.15 11.16
N GLU A 174 -8.70 -9.07 10.32
CA GLU A 174 -10.06 -8.69 10.71
C GLU A 174 -11.08 -9.58 10.00
N PHE A 175 -12.10 -9.97 10.74
CA PHE A 175 -13.26 -10.67 10.19
C PHE A 175 -14.49 -10.42 11.06
N TYR A 176 -15.67 -10.52 10.47
CA TYR A 176 -16.90 -10.61 11.24
C TYR A 176 -17.90 -11.55 10.56
N THR A 177 -18.76 -12.13 11.38
CA THR A 177 -19.95 -12.82 10.93
C THR A 177 -21.18 -12.05 11.40
N LYS A 178 -22.16 -11.82 10.51
CA LYS A 178 -23.44 -11.24 10.95
C LYS A 178 -24.11 -12.19 11.93
N GLY A 179 -24.49 -11.71 13.10
CA GLY A 179 -25.42 -12.42 13.98
C GLY A 179 -26.79 -12.53 13.29
N LEU A 180 -27.52 -13.61 13.57
CA LEU A 180 -28.86 -13.86 13.01
C LEU A 180 -29.89 -12.78 13.35
N GLU A 181 -29.55 -11.86 14.25
CA GLU A 181 -30.43 -10.78 14.72
C GLU A 181 -30.16 -9.41 14.05
N ASN A 182 -29.21 -9.35 13.10
CA ASN A 182 -28.83 -8.11 12.40
C ASN A 182 -29.26 -8.19 10.93
N ASP A 183 -30.58 -8.18 10.70
CA ASP A 183 -31.18 -7.90 9.40
C ASP A 183 -31.26 -6.39 9.13
#